data_7fcfc0cc71f15d38b021e71342347597
#
_entry.id   7fcfc0cc71f15d38b021e71342347597
#
_cell.length_a   1.000
_cell.length_b   1.000
_cell.length_c   1.000
_cell.angle_alpha   90.00
_cell.angle_beta   90.00
_cell.angle_gamma   90.00
#
_symmetry.space_group_name_H-M   'P 1'
#
loop_
_entity.id
_entity.type
_entity.pdbx_description
1 polymer ?
#
loop_
_entity_poly.entity_id
_entity_poly.type
_entity_poly.pdbx_seq_one_letter_code
_entity_poly.pdbx_strand_id
1 'polypeptide(L)'
;AIVPVIAIGMGVLILKEYPTRKQFLLCFVPIAGVILVTIAGSGLGAVQPIGVVLVFGAGLFAAFYRVYNKDSSAEFTAFERSYFVIGMCMLVFTVAALCMERGDLTPFAAALHSKRFVLSTLVLSVFCSVAANILVNYSASILPMAIFSNLGSLITVCAMFLGIIFLDEPTNAMSLVGSAMVLVGLFLIARVSGENSRKPKKEPPQRPDGQS
;
A
#
# COMPACT_ATOMS: atom_id res chain seq x y z
N ALA A 1 -6.09 -6.86 4.07
CA ALA A 1 -7.40 -6.43 3.56
C ALA A 1 -8.01 -5.25 4.34
N ILE A 2 -7.77 -5.12 5.65
CA ILE A 2 -8.35 -4.05 6.50
C ILE A 2 -7.71 -2.66 6.25
N VAL A 3 -6.44 -2.61 5.84
CA VAL A 3 -5.68 -1.37 5.63
C VAL A 3 -6.40 -0.31 4.78
N PRO A 4 -7.05 -0.63 3.64
CA PRO A 4 -7.74 0.38 2.84
C PRO A 4 -8.92 1.03 3.58
N VAL A 5 -9.67 0.27 4.38
CA VAL A 5 -10.82 0.83 5.14
C VAL A 5 -10.33 1.82 6.19
N ILE A 6 -9.30 1.43 6.95
CA ILE A 6 -8.71 2.30 7.98
C ILE A 6 -8.09 3.54 7.34
N ALA A 7 -7.38 3.37 6.23
CA ALA A 7 -6.74 4.48 5.52
C ALA A 7 -7.76 5.47 4.94
N ILE A 8 -8.91 5.00 4.43
CA ILE A 8 -9.99 5.87 3.97
C ILE A 8 -10.63 6.60 5.15
N GLY A 9 -10.92 5.89 6.25
CA GLY A 9 -11.47 6.51 7.45
C GLY A 9 -10.57 7.61 8.02
N MET A 10 -9.26 7.35 8.10
CA MET A 10 -8.28 8.34 8.51
C MET A 10 -8.10 9.48 7.48
N GLY A 11 -8.20 9.18 6.18
CA GLY A 11 -8.17 10.17 5.11
C GLY A 11 -9.32 11.19 5.24
N VAL A 12 -10.50 10.73 5.67
CA VAL A 12 -11.63 11.63 5.99
C VAL A 12 -11.28 12.56 7.16
N LEU A 13 -10.64 12.03 8.20
CA LEU A 13 -10.32 12.80 9.40
C LEU A 13 -9.16 13.78 9.19
N ILE A 14 -8.10 13.37 8.51
CA ILE A 14 -6.84 14.13 8.38
C ILE A 14 -6.86 14.99 7.12
N LEU A 15 -7.11 14.37 5.95
CA LEU A 15 -7.08 15.06 4.66
C LEU A 15 -8.40 15.77 4.31
N LYS A 16 -9.47 15.54 5.10
CA LYS A 16 -10.83 16.05 4.81
C LYS A 16 -11.34 15.65 3.40
N GLU A 17 -10.80 14.56 2.86
CA GLU A 17 -11.28 13.94 1.63
C GLU A 17 -12.47 13.04 1.94
N TYR A 18 -13.68 13.50 1.63
CA TYR A 18 -14.89 12.71 1.84
C TYR A 18 -15.17 11.82 0.63
N PRO A 19 -14.99 10.49 0.76
CA PRO A 19 -15.38 9.58 -0.32
C PRO A 19 -16.91 9.61 -0.46
N THR A 20 -17.39 9.55 -1.69
CA THR A 20 -18.83 9.38 -1.90
C THR A 20 -19.30 8.04 -1.35
N ARG A 21 -20.58 7.95 -0.96
CA ARG A 21 -21.16 6.68 -0.46
C ARG A 21 -20.91 5.51 -1.43
N LYS A 22 -20.94 5.78 -2.72
CA LYS A 22 -20.64 4.79 -3.78
C LYS A 22 -19.18 4.33 -3.72
N GLN A 23 -18.23 5.26 -3.61
CA GLN A 23 -16.80 4.94 -3.49
C GLN A 23 -16.53 4.11 -2.24
N PHE A 24 -17.11 4.48 -1.10
CA PHE A 24 -16.95 3.76 0.15
C PHE A 24 -17.44 2.31 0.03
N LEU A 25 -18.65 2.09 -0.51
CA LEU A 25 -19.19 0.75 -0.73
C LEU A 25 -18.35 -0.07 -1.71
N LEU A 26 -17.89 0.55 -2.80
CA LEU A 26 -17.05 -0.13 -3.79
C LEU A 26 -15.68 -0.55 -3.24
N CYS A 27 -15.14 0.11 -2.20
CA CYS A 27 -13.89 -0.31 -1.57
C CYS A 27 -13.96 -1.68 -0.90
N PHE A 28 -15.14 -2.16 -0.55
CA PHE A 28 -15.30 -3.51 0.01
C PHE A 28 -15.13 -4.62 -1.04
N VAL A 29 -15.32 -4.32 -2.32
CA VAL A 29 -15.19 -5.33 -3.39
C VAL A 29 -13.74 -5.83 -3.53
N PRO A 30 -12.72 -4.96 -3.67
CA PRO A 30 -11.31 -5.42 -3.70
C PRO A 30 -10.90 -6.11 -2.40
N ILE A 31 -11.41 -5.67 -1.26
CA ILE A 31 -11.12 -6.27 0.05
C ILE A 31 -11.64 -7.70 0.11
N ALA A 32 -12.89 -7.92 -0.30
CA ALA A 32 -13.47 -9.26 -0.37
C ALA A 32 -12.68 -10.14 -1.36
N GLY A 33 -12.25 -9.59 -2.49
CA GLY A 33 -11.40 -10.28 -3.46
C GLY A 33 -10.06 -10.72 -2.85
N VAL A 34 -9.37 -9.85 -2.12
CA VAL A 34 -8.10 -10.20 -1.44
C VAL A 34 -8.32 -11.26 -0.36
N ILE A 35 -9.40 -11.18 0.41
CA ILE A 35 -9.73 -12.21 1.41
C ILE A 35 -9.91 -13.57 0.72
N LEU A 36 -10.63 -13.59 -0.40
CA LEU A 36 -10.89 -14.80 -1.16
C LEU A 36 -9.58 -15.43 -1.70
N VAL A 37 -8.69 -14.61 -2.29
CA VAL A 37 -7.36 -15.04 -2.75
C VAL A 37 -6.54 -15.60 -1.59
N THR A 38 -6.54 -14.91 -0.45
CA THR A 38 -5.77 -15.33 0.72
C THR A 38 -6.24 -16.66 1.30
N ILE A 39 -7.57 -16.86 1.42
CA ILE A 39 -8.14 -18.12 1.91
C ILE A 39 -7.83 -19.28 0.93
N ALA A 40 -7.87 -19.00 -0.37
CA ALA A 40 -7.60 -20.01 -1.39
C ALA A 40 -6.13 -20.45 -1.44
N GLY A 41 -5.20 -19.55 -1.16
CA GLY A 41 -3.75 -19.79 -1.22
C GLY A 41 -3.16 -20.39 0.05
N SER A 42 -3.66 -19.98 1.20
CA SER A 42 -3.21 -20.53 2.49
C SER A 42 -4.25 -21.51 2.98
N GLY A 43 -4.04 -22.79 2.93
CA GLY A 43 -4.88 -23.71 3.73
C GLY A 43 -5.04 -23.13 5.15
N LEU A 44 -6.19 -23.31 5.78
CA LEU A 44 -6.45 -22.87 7.16
C LEU A 44 -5.50 -23.58 8.14
N GLY A 45 -4.23 -23.17 8.13
CA GLY A 45 -3.24 -23.59 9.12
C GLY A 45 -3.60 -23.04 10.50
N ALA A 46 -3.03 -23.60 11.54
CA ALA A 46 -3.25 -23.15 12.91
C ALA A 46 -2.91 -21.67 13.06
N VAL A 47 -3.93 -20.83 13.23
CA VAL A 47 -3.76 -19.38 13.41
C VAL A 47 -3.28 -19.10 14.83
N GLN A 48 -2.05 -18.59 14.95
CA GLN A 48 -1.53 -18.18 16.24
C GLN A 48 -2.08 -16.79 16.63
N PRO A 49 -2.74 -16.64 17.81
CA PRO A 49 -3.36 -15.38 18.21
C PRO A 49 -2.38 -14.20 18.23
N ILE A 50 -1.15 -14.41 18.66
CA ILE A 50 -0.11 -13.37 18.69
C ILE A 50 0.21 -12.86 17.27
N GLY A 51 0.25 -13.75 16.28
CA GLY A 51 0.45 -13.38 14.88
C GLY A 51 -0.66 -12.49 14.36
N VAL A 52 -1.92 -12.75 14.74
CA VAL A 52 -3.07 -11.92 14.34
C VAL A 52 -2.95 -10.51 14.91
N VAL A 53 -2.57 -10.38 16.18
CA VAL A 53 -2.37 -9.07 16.83
C VAL A 53 -1.25 -8.29 16.15
N LEU A 54 -0.12 -8.95 15.84
CA LEU A 54 1.01 -8.31 15.15
C LEU A 54 0.64 -7.85 13.74
N VAL A 55 -0.07 -8.67 12.97
CA VAL A 55 -0.54 -8.32 11.62
C VAL A 55 -1.55 -7.16 11.66
N PHE A 56 -2.45 -7.16 12.65
CA PHE A 56 -3.38 -6.06 12.84
C PHE A 56 -2.65 -4.76 13.18
N GLY A 57 -1.70 -4.79 14.10
CA GLY A 57 -0.85 -3.66 14.45
C GLY A 57 -0.07 -3.13 13.23
N ALA A 58 0.57 -4.01 12.47
CA ALA A 58 1.27 -3.65 11.24
C ALA A 58 0.32 -3.01 10.22
N GLY A 59 -0.91 -3.51 10.10
CA GLY A 59 -1.95 -2.94 9.24
C GLY A 59 -2.36 -1.52 9.64
N LEU A 60 -2.48 -1.26 10.95
CA LEU A 60 -2.72 0.08 11.47
C LEU A 60 -1.60 1.04 11.09
N PHE A 61 -0.35 0.69 11.37
CA PHE A 61 0.81 1.51 11.01
C PHE A 61 0.92 1.74 9.50
N ALA A 62 0.61 0.73 8.69
CA ALA A 62 0.57 0.87 7.23
C ALA A 62 -0.53 1.85 6.77
N ALA A 63 -1.69 1.88 7.43
CA ALA A 63 -2.75 2.82 7.14
C ALA A 63 -2.33 4.26 7.53
N PHE A 64 -1.74 4.45 8.70
CA PHE A 64 -1.16 5.72 9.13
C PHE A 64 -0.12 6.22 8.13
N TYR A 65 0.82 5.37 7.74
CA TYR A 65 1.84 5.71 6.76
C TYR A 65 1.24 6.19 5.44
N ARG A 66 0.21 5.51 4.92
CA ARG A 66 -0.43 5.90 3.66
C ARG A 66 -1.07 7.28 3.73
N VAL A 67 -1.77 7.58 4.83
CA VAL A 67 -2.42 8.87 5.03
C VAL A 67 -1.40 9.98 5.20
N TYR A 68 -0.39 9.77 6.05
CA TYR A 68 0.68 10.73 6.28
C TYR A 68 1.50 11.00 5.02
N ASN A 69 1.80 9.95 4.25
CA ASN A 69 2.50 10.07 2.98
C ASN A 69 1.72 10.91 1.97
N LYS A 70 0.39 10.78 1.96
CA LYS A 70 -0.45 11.61 1.10
C LYS A 70 -0.53 13.06 1.61
N ASP A 71 -0.68 13.26 2.91
CA ASP A 71 -0.72 14.59 3.52
C ASP A 71 0.57 15.37 3.23
N SER A 72 1.72 14.74 3.47
CA SER A 72 3.05 15.30 3.18
C SER A 72 3.29 15.58 1.69
N SER A 73 2.43 15.08 0.79
CA SER A 73 2.56 15.35 -0.65
C SER A 73 2.25 16.79 -1.04
N ALA A 74 1.64 17.57 -0.15
CA ALA A 74 1.40 19.00 -0.34
C ALA A 74 2.68 19.84 -0.17
N GLU A 75 3.64 19.38 0.65
CA GLU A 75 4.83 20.13 1.01
C GLU A 75 6.11 19.56 0.40
N PHE A 76 6.16 18.21 0.26
CA PHE A 76 7.36 17.50 -0.19
C PHE A 76 7.15 16.76 -1.49
N THR A 77 8.19 16.75 -2.33
CA THR A 77 8.19 15.98 -3.58
C THR A 77 8.20 14.47 -3.30
N ALA A 78 7.79 13.67 -4.29
CA ALA A 78 7.82 12.20 -4.19
C ALA A 78 9.24 11.67 -3.92
N PHE A 79 10.26 12.35 -4.46
CA PHE A 79 11.67 11.99 -4.27
C PHE A 79 12.13 12.23 -2.84
N GLU A 80 11.86 13.41 -2.28
CA GLU A 80 12.22 13.77 -0.89
C GLU A 80 11.57 12.82 0.12
N ARG A 81 10.29 12.53 -0.05
CA ARG A 81 9.57 11.55 0.80
C ARG A 81 10.18 10.15 0.71
N SER A 82 10.54 9.72 -0.49
CA SER A 82 11.18 8.41 -0.68
C SER A 82 12.56 8.36 -0.03
N TYR A 83 13.35 9.42 -0.20
CA TYR A 83 14.67 9.53 0.40
C TYR A 83 14.60 9.46 1.93
N PHE A 84 13.67 10.21 2.52
CA PHE A 84 13.48 10.22 3.97
C PHE A 84 13.07 8.85 4.50
N VAL A 85 12.09 8.20 3.86
CA VAL A 85 11.60 6.86 4.29
C VAL A 85 12.68 5.81 4.17
N ILE A 86 13.40 5.77 3.04
CA ILE A 86 14.49 4.81 2.82
C ILE A 86 15.62 5.04 3.82
N GLY A 87 15.99 6.30 4.08
CA GLY A 87 17.01 6.67 5.05
C GLY A 87 16.65 6.25 6.48
N MET A 88 15.40 6.50 6.89
CA MET A 88 14.91 6.05 8.20
C MET A 88 14.86 4.53 8.32
N CYS A 89 14.39 3.83 7.28
CA CYS A 89 14.41 2.37 7.25
C CYS A 89 15.83 1.84 7.36
N MET A 90 16.79 2.38 6.61
CA MET A 90 18.20 2.01 6.67
C MET A 90 18.74 2.15 8.09
N LEU A 91 18.48 3.28 8.73
CA LEU A 91 18.94 3.53 10.11
C LEU A 91 18.35 2.53 11.10
N VAL A 92 17.01 2.36 11.07
CA VAL A 92 16.32 1.45 12.00
C VAL A 92 16.76 0.01 11.81
N PHE A 93 16.83 -0.48 10.57
CA PHE A 93 17.24 -1.86 10.32
C PHE A 93 18.73 -2.10 10.60
N THR A 94 19.60 -1.10 10.36
CA THR A 94 21.02 -1.21 10.73
C THR A 94 21.18 -1.32 12.25
N VAL A 95 20.50 -0.47 13.03
CA VAL A 95 20.55 -0.53 14.49
C VAL A 95 19.97 -1.87 14.99
N ALA A 96 18.83 -2.29 14.43
CA ALA A 96 18.23 -3.57 14.82
C ALA A 96 19.18 -4.76 14.53
N ALA A 97 19.82 -4.79 13.36
CA ALA A 97 20.76 -5.83 12.98
C ALA A 97 21.97 -5.86 13.93
N LEU A 98 22.55 -4.71 14.24
CA LEU A 98 23.68 -4.61 15.19
C LEU A 98 23.29 -5.09 16.60
N CYS A 99 22.07 -4.79 17.04
CA CYS A 99 21.57 -5.25 18.35
C CYS A 99 21.34 -6.77 18.36
N MET A 100 20.80 -7.33 17.29
CA MET A 100 20.52 -8.77 17.19
C MET A 100 21.80 -9.60 17.13
N GLU A 101 22.77 -9.16 16.34
CA GLU A 101 24.08 -9.83 16.19
C GLU A 101 25.10 -9.45 17.28
N ARG A 102 24.68 -8.71 18.31
CA ARG A 102 25.55 -8.25 19.41
C ARG A 102 26.82 -7.53 18.94
N GLY A 103 26.75 -6.86 17.80
CA GLY A 103 27.87 -6.15 17.19
C GLY A 103 28.82 -7.02 16.35
N ASP A 104 28.51 -8.29 16.14
CA ASP A 104 29.28 -9.15 15.25
C ASP A 104 28.90 -8.87 13.78
N LEU A 105 29.84 -8.34 13.01
CA LEU A 105 29.66 -8.01 11.59
C LEU A 105 30.14 -9.13 10.63
N THR A 106 30.64 -10.23 11.16
CA THR A 106 31.19 -11.33 10.34
C THR A 106 30.15 -11.96 9.40
N PRO A 107 28.87 -12.16 9.77
CA PRO A 107 27.86 -12.68 8.84
C PRO A 107 27.61 -11.75 7.64
N PHE A 108 27.64 -10.45 7.89
CA PHE A 108 27.45 -9.45 6.81
C PHE A 108 28.66 -9.41 5.87
N ALA A 109 29.86 -9.47 6.41
CA ALA A 109 31.10 -9.52 5.61
C ALA A 109 31.14 -10.79 4.75
N ALA A 110 30.75 -11.93 5.28
CA ALA A 110 30.69 -13.20 4.55
C ALA A 110 29.70 -13.12 3.36
N ALA A 111 28.54 -12.49 3.55
CA ALA A 111 27.54 -12.31 2.50
C ALA A 111 28.06 -11.44 1.34
N LEU A 112 28.88 -10.43 1.61
CA LEU A 112 29.47 -9.55 0.60
C LEU A 112 30.49 -10.27 -0.31
N HIS A 113 31.06 -11.41 0.09
CA HIS A 113 31.95 -12.21 -0.76
C HIS A 113 31.21 -12.97 -1.86
N SER A 114 29.90 -13.13 -1.76
CA SER A 114 29.10 -13.79 -2.79
C SER A 114 28.66 -12.78 -3.87
N LYS A 115 29.24 -12.88 -5.08
CA LYS A 115 28.84 -12.04 -6.22
C LYS A 115 27.34 -12.12 -6.53
N ARG A 116 26.75 -13.32 -6.40
CA ARG A 116 25.30 -13.51 -6.61
C ARG A 116 24.49 -12.72 -5.60
N PHE A 117 24.85 -12.81 -4.31
CA PHE A 117 24.18 -12.08 -3.25
C PHE A 117 24.25 -10.57 -3.49
N VAL A 118 25.45 -10.03 -3.76
CA VAL A 118 25.64 -8.59 -4.01
C VAL A 118 24.84 -8.11 -5.21
N LEU A 119 24.88 -8.85 -6.33
CA LEU A 119 24.13 -8.46 -7.52
C LEU A 119 22.61 -8.51 -7.29
N SER A 120 22.11 -9.57 -6.68
CA SER A 120 20.68 -9.71 -6.36
C SER A 120 20.22 -8.62 -5.41
N THR A 121 21.01 -8.29 -4.38
CA THR A 121 20.71 -7.23 -3.43
C THR A 121 20.72 -5.85 -4.09
N LEU A 122 21.67 -5.59 -5.00
CA LEU A 122 21.71 -4.34 -5.78
C LEU A 122 20.46 -4.18 -6.64
N VAL A 123 20.09 -5.20 -7.39
CA VAL A 123 18.88 -5.16 -8.23
C VAL A 123 17.63 -4.96 -7.36
N LEU A 124 17.51 -5.70 -6.26
CA LEU A 124 16.37 -5.61 -5.36
C LEU A 124 16.28 -4.22 -4.69
N SER A 125 17.40 -3.66 -4.23
CA SER A 125 17.42 -2.35 -3.57
C SER A 125 17.15 -1.21 -4.54
N VAL A 126 17.76 -1.20 -5.72
CA VAL A 126 17.59 -0.10 -6.68
C VAL A 126 16.22 -0.15 -7.33
N PHE A 127 15.82 -1.28 -7.90
CA PHE A 127 14.56 -1.37 -8.65
C PHE A 127 13.35 -1.60 -7.75
N CYS A 128 13.42 -2.55 -6.81
CA CYS A 128 12.26 -2.88 -5.99
C CYS A 128 12.08 -1.96 -4.78
N SER A 129 13.16 -1.35 -4.26
CA SER A 129 13.02 -0.43 -3.13
C SER A 129 12.99 1.02 -3.59
N VAL A 130 14.03 1.53 -4.25
CA VAL A 130 14.12 2.96 -4.59
C VAL A 130 13.08 3.33 -5.65
N ALA A 131 13.10 2.68 -6.82
CA ALA A 131 12.20 3.03 -7.92
C ALA A 131 10.73 2.81 -7.53
N ALA A 132 10.42 1.68 -6.88
CA ALA A 132 9.05 1.40 -6.43
C ALA A 132 8.56 2.42 -5.39
N ASN A 133 9.39 2.82 -4.41
CA ASN A 133 8.99 3.85 -3.45
C ASN A 133 8.73 5.20 -4.10
N ILE A 134 9.56 5.62 -5.05
CA ILE A 134 9.34 6.88 -5.80
C ILE A 134 8.00 6.83 -6.54
N LEU A 135 7.70 5.73 -7.24
CA LEU A 135 6.44 5.55 -7.96
C LEU A 135 5.22 5.54 -7.03
N VAL A 136 5.32 4.86 -5.89
CA VAL A 136 4.25 4.85 -4.87
C VAL A 136 4.02 6.24 -4.30
N ASN A 137 5.09 6.97 -3.96
CA ASN A 137 5.01 8.33 -3.44
C ASN A 137 4.47 9.31 -4.48
N TYR A 138 4.84 9.15 -5.75
CA TYR A 138 4.27 9.92 -6.85
C TYR A 138 2.77 9.62 -7.02
N SER A 139 2.39 8.36 -6.97
CA SER A 139 0.98 7.96 -7.03
C SER A 139 0.15 8.55 -5.87
N ALA A 140 0.74 8.64 -4.67
CA ALA A 140 0.09 9.25 -3.52
C ALA A 140 -0.21 10.74 -3.74
N SER A 141 0.64 11.47 -4.48
CA SER A 141 0.43 12.90 -4.75
C SER A 141 -0.67 13.18 -5.78
N ILE A 142 -0.88 12.28 -6.75
CA ILE A 142 -1.82 12.51 -7.86
C ILE A 142 -3.17 11.80 -7.70
N LEU A 143 -3.26 10.74 -6.91
CA LEU A 143 -4.46 9.93 -6.79
C LEU A 143 -5.30 10.30 -5.56
N PRO A 144 -6.65 10.27 -5.66
CA PRO A 144 -7.52 10.34 -4.49
C PRO A 144 -7.24 9.20 -3.50
N MET A 145 -7.43 9.44 -2.20
CA MET A 145 -7.14 8.45 -1.16
C MET A 145 -7.87 7.12 -1.35
N ALA A 146 -9.11 7.16 -1.86
CA ALA A 146 -9.89 5.97 -2.16
C ALA A 146 -9.24 5.05 -3.21
N ILE A 147 -8.59 5.60 -4.22
CA ILE A 147 -7.86 4.82 -5.23
C ILE A 147 -6.51 4.40 -4.67
N PHE A 148 -5.74 5.34 -4.12
CA PHE A 148 -4.40 5.09 -3.61
C PHE A 148 -4.36 3.98 -2.55
N SER A 149 -5.31 3.99 -1.61
CA SER A 149 -5.37 2.97 -0.54
C SER A 149 -5.64 1.55 -1.08
N ASN A 150 -6.38 1.45 -2.19
CA ASN A 150 -6.72 0.15 -2.80
C ASN A 150 -5.68 -0.37 -3.80
N LEU A 151 -4.70 0.44 -4.23
CA LEU A 151 -3.61 -0.03 -5.12
C LEU A 151 -2.82 -1.21 -4.53
N GLY A 152 -2.73 -1.30 -3.19
CA GLY A 152 -2.13 -2.45 -2.52
C GLY A 152 -2.82 -3.79 -2.86
N SER A 153 -4.11 -3.77 -3.15
CA SER A 153 -4.85 -4.98 -3.58
C SER A 153 -4.43 -5.44 -4.98
N LEU A 154 -4.06 -4.51 -5.86
CA LEU A 154 -3.54 -4.83 -7.19
C LEU A 154 -2.19 -5.56 -7.11
N ILE A 155 -1.34 -5.20 -6.15
CA ILE A 155 -0.07 -5.88 -5.91
C ILE A 155 -0.29 -7.37 -5.62
N THR A 156 -1.30 -7.71 -4.82
CA THR A 156 -1.65 -9.11 -4.51
C THR A 156 -2.04 -9.89 -5.76
N VAL A 157 -2.81 -9.28 -6.65
CA VAL A 157 -3.19 -9.90 -7.93
C VAL A 157 -1.99 -10.09 -8.84
N CYS A 158 -1.15 -9.06 -8.98
CA CYS A 158 0.08 -9.16 -9.78
C CYS A 158 1.03 -10.24 -9.23
N ALA A 159 1.21 -10.29 -7.91
CA ALA A 159 2.05 -11.31 -7.27
C ALA A 159 1.52 -12.72 -7.54
N MET A 160 0.21 -12.94 -7.47
CA MET A 160 -0.40 -14.22 -7.80
C MET A 160 -0.13 -14.63 -9.25
N PHE A 161 -0.35 -13.73 -10.22
CA PHE A 161 -0.07 -14.03 -11.63
C PHE A 161 1.40 -14.32 -11.89
N LEU A 162 2.31 -13.58 -11.25
CA LEU A 162 3.75 -13.85 -11.35
C LEU A 162 4.11 -15.20 -10.72
N GLY A 163 3.51 -15.58 -9.60
CA GLY A 163 3.67 -16.89 -8.97
C GLY A 163 3.25 -18.03 -9.91
N ILE A 164 2.10 -17.88 -10.59
CA ILE A 164 1.63 -18.86 -11.57
C ILE A 164 2.61 -18.98 -12.75
N ILE A 165 3.05 -17.85 -13.32
CA ILE A 165 3.84 -17.83 -14.57
C ILE A 165 5.29 -18.28 -14.32
N PHE A 166 5.91 -17.85 -13.21
CA PHE A 166 7.33 -18.06 -12.96
C PHE A 166 7.65 -19.20 -11.98
N LEU A 167 6.70 -19.53 -11.08
CA LEU A 167 6.90 -20.55 -10.05
C LEU A 167 6.04 -21.78 -10.27
N ASP A 168 5.22 -21.84 -11.34
CA ASP A 168 4.26 -22.93 -11.61
C ASP A 168 3.34 -23.25 -10.41
N GLU A 169 2.98 -22.20 -9.64
CA GLU A 169 2.12 -22.38 -8.48
C GLU A 169 0.71 -22.86 -8.89
N PRO A 170 0.19 -23.92 -8.23
CA PRO A 170 -1.14 -24.42 -8.55
C PRO A 170 -2.20 -23.36 -8.23
N THR A 171 -2.98 -23.00 -9.23
CA THR A 171 -4.09 -22.06 -9.07
C THR A 171 -5.39 -22.74 -8.75
N ASN A 172 -6.12 -22.13 -7.83
CA ASN A 172 -7.48 -22.54 -7.50
C ASN A 172 -8.47 -21.55 -8.18
N ALA A 173 -9.60 -22.08 -8.66
CA ALA A 173 -10.68 -21.25 -9.22
C ALA A 173 -11.10 -20.11 -8.29
N MET A 174 -11.05 -20.32 -6.98
CA MET A 174 -11.34 -19.33 -5.96
C MET A 174 -10.36 -18.14 -5.97
N SER A 175 -9.06 -18.40 -6.23
CA SER A 175 -8.03 -17.35 -6.39
C SER A 175 -8.30 -16.51 -7.64
N LEU A 176 -8.70 -17.14 -8.75
CA LEU A 176 -9.04 -16.42 -9.98
C LEU A 176 -10.27 -15.52 -9.81
N VAL A 177 -11.32 -16.01 -9.16
CA VAL A 177 -12.52 -15.23 -8.84
C VAL A 177 -12.18 -14.06 -7.93
N GLY A 178 -11.40 -14.29 -6.88
CA GLY A 178 -10.94 -13.22 -5.97
C GLY A 178 -10.13 -12.15 -6.69
N SER A 179 -9.24 -12.54 -7.60
CA SER A 179 -8.45 -11.61 -8.42
C SER A 179 -9.30 -10.79 -9.38
N ALA A 180 -10.28 -11.42 -10.01
CA ALA A 180 -11.24 -10.73 -10.86
C ALA A 180 -12.05 -9.69 -10.05
N MET A 181 -12.47 -10.03 -8.82
CA MET A 181 -13.14 -9.09 -7.92
C MET A 181 -12.26 -7.89 -7.57
N VAL A 182 -10.96 -8.11 -7.32
CA VAL A 182 -10.00 -7.01 -7.07
C VAL A 182 -9.92 -6.06 -8.27
N LEU A 183 -9.72 -6.60 -9.47
CA LEU A 183 -9.59 -5.80 -10.69
C LEU A 183 -10.87 -5.02 -11.00
N VAL A 184 -12.03 -5.67 -10.93
CA VAL A 184 -13.34 -5.04 -11.16
C VAL A 184 -13.59 -3.95 -10.10
N GLY A 185 -13.32 -4.24 -8.84
CA GLY A 185 -13.48 -3.27 -7.76
C GLY A 185 -12.63 -2.02 -7.94
N LEU A 186 -11.35 -2.18 -8.29
CA LEU A 186 -10.44 -1.06 -8.59
C LEU A 186 -10.93 -0.24 -9.79
N PHE A 187 -11.35 -0.91 -10.86
CA PHE A 187 -11.88 -0.23 -12.06
C PHE A 187 -13.12 0.60 -11.73
N LEU A 188 -14.07 0.03 -10.97
CA LEU A 188 -15.28 0.73 -10.57
C LEU A 188 -14.98 1.93 -9.65
N ILE A 189 -14.05 1.79 -8.69
CA ILE A 189 -13.63 2.90 -7.82
C ILE A 189 -13.01 4.01 -8.66
N ALA A 190 -12.11 3.66 -9.59
CA ALA A 190 -11.44 4.62 -10.46
C ALA A 190 -12.45 5.38 -11.34
N ARG A 191 -13.43 4.69 -11.91
CA ARG A 191 -14.48 5.29 -12.74
C ARG A 191 -15.34 6.27 -11.94
N VAL A 192 -15.81 5.88 -10.77
CA VAL A 192 -16.63 6.75 -9.91
C VAL A 192 -15.82 7.94 -9.39
N SER A 193 -14.52 7.78 -9.13
CA SER A 193 -13.63 8.88 -8.75
C SER A 193 -13.42 9.88 -9.89
N GLY A 194 -13.26 9.39 -11.12
CA GLY A 194 -13.13 10.24 -12.32
C GLY A 194 -14.38 11.05 -12.62
N GLU A 195 -15.56 10.49 -12.44
CA GLU A 195 -16.84 11.19 -12.60
C GLU A 195 -17.01 12.34 -11.58
N ASN A 196 -16.56 12.15 -10.34
CA ASN A 196 -16.64 13.17 -9.30
C ASN A 196 -15.65 14.34 -9.53
N SER A 197 -14.47 14.06 -10.08
CA SER A 197 -13.49 15.10 -10.41
C SER A 197 -13.95 16.00 -11.57
N ARG A 198 -14.90 15.53 -12.38
CA ARG A 198 -15.47 16.30 -13.49
C ARG A 198 -16.68 17.16 -13.10
N LYS A 199 -17.26 16.94 -11.92
CA LYS A 199 -18.34 17.81 -11.44
C LYS A 199 -17.73 19.11 -10.94
N PRO A 200 -18.17 20.30 -11.42
CA PRO A 200 -17.68 21.58 -10.93
C PRO A 200 -17.87 21.63 -9.41
N LYS A 201 -16.79 21.98 -8.70
CA LYS A 201 -16.85 22.24 -7.26
C LYS A 201 -17.97 23.26 -7.04
N LYS A 202 -19.02 22.89 -6.33
CA LYS A 202 -20.03 23.88 -5.92
C LYS A 202 -19.28 24.98 -5.18
N GLU A 203 -19.30 26.17 -5.75
CA GLU A 203 -18.80 27.37 -5.07
C GLU A 203 -19.41 27.43 -3.66
N PRO A 204 -18.57 27.70 -2.63
CA PRO A 204 -19.14 27.96 -1.31
C PRO A 204 -20.15 29.09 -1.45
N PRO A 205 -21.28 29.06 -0.72
CA PRO A 205 -22.28 30.13 -0.79
C PRO A 205 -21.55 31.45 -0.50
N GLN A 206 -21.61 32.38 -1.45
CA GLN A 206 -21.10 33.73 -1.28
C GLN A 206 -21.75 34.28 -0.02
N ARG A 207 -20.93 34.67 0.96
CA ARG A 207 -21.42 35.44 2.09
C ARG A 207 -22.11 36.67 1.50
N PRO A 208 -23.34 36.98 1.87
CA PRO A 208 -23.94 38.23 1.47
C PRO A 208 -23.06 39.35 2.03
N ASP A 209 -22.33 39.99 1.11
CA ASP A 209 -21.65 41.23 1.38
C ASP A 209 -22.70 42.31 1.64
N GLY A 210 -22.64 42.89 2.76
CA GLY A 210 -23.32 44.13 2.97
C GLY A 210 -24.29 44.17 4.11
N GLN A 211 -23.80 44.70 5.20
CA GLN A 211 -24.45 45.91 5.75
C GLN A 211 -23.46 46.54 6.70
N SER A 212 -23.09 47.74 6.30
CA SER A 212 -22.47 48.88 7.01
C SER A 212 -22.52 48.85 8.53
#